data_39cc329a08dd390fdaca467727530026
#
_entry.id   39cc329a08dd390fdaca467727530026
#
_cell.length_a   1.000
_cell.length_b   1.000
_cell.length_c   1.000
_cell.angle_alpha   90.00
_cell.angle_beta   90.00
_cell.angle_gamma   90.00
#
_symmetry.space_group_name_H-M   'P 1'
#
loop_
_entity.id
_entity.type
_entity.pdbx_description
1 polymer ?
#
loop_
_entity_poly.entity_id
_entity_poly.type
_entity_poly.pdbx_seq_one_letter_code
_entity_poly.pdbx_strand_id
1 'polypeptide(L)'
;MEEAVNFNQVRSVYRWPQRVLRLLLPSLCLVCAEAGTPDGDLCPACRAALPDHGHACLCCATQLFVSDAVALCGQCLQHPSPLQRVHACFTYRWPVDGLLRRFKFHQDLAAGRLLSEL
;
A
#
# COMPACT_ATOMS: atom_id res chain seq x y z
N MET A 1 35.77 -2.67 13.97
CA MET A 1 34.70 -3.46 14.60
C MET A 1 33.43 -2.62 14.51
N GLU A 2 32.61 -2.88 13.52
CA GLU A 2 31.29 -2.26 13.39
C GLU A 2 30.30 -3.03 14.27
N GLU A 3 29.87 -2.43 15.35
CA GLU A 3 28.76 -2.94 16.15
C GLU A 3 27.47 -2.80 15.31
N ALA A 4 26.97 -3.92 14.83
CA ALA A 4 25.67 -3.97 14.18
C ALA A 4 24.59 -3.52 15.17
N VAL A 5 24.00 -2.36 14.93
CA VAL A 5 22.88 -1.83 15.73
C VAL A 5 21.70 -2.82 15.61
N ASN A 6 21.40 -3.49 16.71
CA ASN A 6 20.33 -4.47 16.76
C ASN A 6 18.97 -3.77 16.77
N PHE A 7 18.37 -3.58 15.61
CA PHE A 7 17.07 -2.95 15.40
C PHE A 7 15.90 -3.65 16.12
N ASN A 8 16.05 -4.91 16.49
CA ASN A 8 15.01 -5.66 17.21
C ASN A 8 14.87 -5.22 18.68
N GLN A 9 15.93 -4.70 19.30
CA GLN A 9 15.91 -4.28 20.70
C GLN A 9 15.19 -2.94 20.90
N VAL A 10 15.24 -2.06 19.91
CA VAL A 10 14.59 -0.73 19.94
C VAL A 10 13.05 -0.85 19.87
N ARG A 11 12.52 -1.88 19.22
CA ARG A 11 11.07 -2.10 19.12
C ARG A 11 10.36 -2.41 20.44
N SER A 12 11.07 -2.95 21.42
CA SER A 12 10.47 -3.39 22.69
C SER A 12 10.19 -2.23 23.66
N VAL A 13 11.04 -1.21 23.67
CA VAL A 13 10.96 -0.10 24.64
C VAL A 13 9.82 0.87 24.30
N TYR A 14 9.45 0.99 23.02
CA TYR A 14 8.40 1.93 22.57
C TYR A 14 6.97 1.36 22.59
N ARG A 15 6.78 0.07 22.90
CA ARG A 15 5.44 -0.55 22.84
C ARG A 15 4.51 -0.15 23.98
N TRP A 16 5.05 0.19 25.13
CA TRP A 16 4.23 0.50 26.31
C TRP A 16 3.56 1.88 26.27
N PRO A 17 4.29 2.97 25.93
CA PRO A 17 3.66 4.27 25.81
C PRO A 17 2.71 4.35 24.60
N GLN A 18 2.95 3.60 23.54
CA GLN A 18 2.05 3.57 22.38
C GLN A 18 0.67 2.97 22.68
N ARG A 19 0.57 1.99 23.57
CA ARG A 19 -0.73 1.43 23.98
C ARG A 19 -1.56 2.42 24.80
N VAL A 20 -0.93 3.12 25.73
CA VAL A 20 -1.59 4.15 26.54
C VAL A 20 -1.95 5.36 25.68
N LEU A 21 -1.08 5.76 24.78
CA LEU A 21 -1.32 6.89 23.87
C LEU A 21 -2.45 6.58 22.88
N ARG A 22 -2.58 5.35 22.40
CA ARG A 22 -3.68 4.90 21.53
C ARG A 22 -5.04 4.85 22.23
N LEU A 23 -5.08 4.67 23.56
CA LEU A 23 -6.31 4.77 24.33
C LEU A 23 -6.79 6.21 24.51
N LEU A 24 -5.86 7.16 24.49
CA LEU A 24 -6.14 8.58 24.66
C LEU A 24 -6.35 9.31 23.31
N LEU A 25 -5.73 8.82 22.25
CA LEU A 25 -5.82 9.37 20.89
C LEU A 25 -6.29 8.27 19.95
N PRO A 26 -7.59 8.21 19.62
CA PRO A 26 -8.10 7.25 18.66
C PRO A 26 -7.38 7.43 17.32
N SER A 27 -6.95 6.31 16.71
CA SER A 27 -6.40 6.33 15.37
C SER A 27 -7.46 6.79 14.39
N LEU A 28 -7.13 7.80 13.57
CA LEU A 28 -8.01 8.27 12.51
C LEU A 28 -7.61 7.63 11.18
N CYS A 29 -8.60 7.29 10.39
CA CYS A 29 -8.40 6.81 9.04
C CYS A 29 -7.69 7.87 8.19
N LEU A 30 -6.57 7.53 7.57
CA LEU A 30 -5.80 8.46 6.73
C LEU A 30 -6.54 8.89 5.46
N VAL A 31 -7.63 8.20 5.10
CA VAL A 31 -8.42 8.51 3.90
C VAL A 31 -9.61 9.37 4.20
N CYS A 32 -10.49 8.96 5.14
CA CYS A 32 -11.74 9.65 5.44
C CYS A 32 -11.75 10.42 6.76
N ALA A 33 -10.67 10.34 7.56
CA ALA A 33 -10.54 10.93 8.89
C ALA A 33 -11.56 10.45 9.93
N GLU A 34 -12.37 9.44 9.64
CA GLU A 34 -13.22 8.78 10.63
C GLU A 34 -12.39 7.87 11.56
N ALA A 35 -13.03 7.33 12.59
CA ALA A 35 -12.37 6.42 13.51
C ALA A 35 -11.76 5.21 12.76
N GLY A 36 -10.45 5.07 12.88
CA GLY A 36 -9.71 3.94 12.34
C GLY A 36 -9.84 2.70 13.20
N THR A 37 -9.21 1.62 12.79
CA THR A 37 -9.05 0.43 13.62
C THR A 37 -7.92 0.63 14.64
N PRO A 38 -7.97 -0.01 15.80
CA PRO A 38 -6.91 0.11 16.82
C PRO A 38 -5.50 -0.23 16.31
N ASP A 39 -5.43 -1.08 15.30
CA ASP A 39 -4.18 -1.60 14.73
C ASP A 39 -3.88 -1.09 13.31
N GLY A 40 -4.65 -0.14 12.78
CA GLY A 40 -4.49 0.29 11.40
C GLY A 40 -4.88 1.74 11.12
N ASP A 41 -4.20 2.31 10.16
CA ASP A 41 -4.41 3.68 9.66
C ASP A 41 -5.56 3.78 8.63
N LEU A 42 -6.30 2.68 8.39
CA LEU A 42 -7.49 2.63 7.54
C LEU A 42 -8.69 2.09 8.31
N CYS A 43 -9.84 2.73 8.14
CA CYS A 43 -11.12 2.15 8.57
C CYS A 43 -11.53 0.98 7.65
N PRO A 44 -12.41 0.06 8.13
CA PRO A 44 -12.85 -1.08 7.33
C PRO A 44 -13.48 -0.69 5.99
N ALA A 45 -14.23 0.40 5.94
CA ALA A 45 -14.86 0.89 4.72
C ALA A 45 -13.82 1.34 3.68
N CYS A 46 -12.82 2.12 4.07
CA CYS A 46 -11.74 2.54 3.17
C CYS A 46 -10.85 1.39 2.75
N ARG A 47 -10.65 0.39 3.61
CA ARG A 47 -9.93 -0.83 3.25
C ARG A 47 -10.69 -1.65 2.20
N ALA A 48 -12.01 -1.79 2.34
CA ALA A 48 -12.85 -2.46 1.36
C ALA A 48 -12.96 -1.70 0.02
N ALA A 49 -12.75 -0.38 0.05
CA ALA A 49 -12.76 0.48 -1.14
C ALA A 49 -11.40 0.51 -1.89
N LEU A 50 -10.39 -0.22 -1.43
CA LEU A 50 -9.12 -0.30 -2.15
C LEU A 50 -9.34 -0.87 -3.55
N PRO A 51 -8.84 -0.20 -4.61
CA PRO A 51 -9.07 -0.60 -5.99
C PRO A 51 -8.14 -1.77 -6.35
N ASP A 52 -8.62 -2.99 -6.18
CA ASP A 52 -7.91 -4.18 -6.62
C ASP A 52 -7.56 -4.07 -8.11
N HIS A 53 -6.37 -4.53 -8.46
CA HIS A 53 -5.90 -4.46 -9.84
C HIS A 53 -6.57 -5.51 -10.74
N GLY A 54 -7.05 -6.62 -10.17
CA GLY A 54 -7.71 -7.69 -10.90
C GLY A 54 -6.81 -8.37 -11.93
N HIS A 55 -7.41 -8.79 -13.04
CA HIS A 55 -6.68 -9.43 -14.14
C HIS A 55 -5.86 -8.43 -14.92
N ALA A 56 -4.56 -8.70 -15.09
CA ALA A 56 -3.63 -7.81 -15.73
C ALA A 56 -2.64 -8.54 -16.63
N CYS A 57 -2.14 -7.82 -17.62
CA CYS A 57 -1.07 -8.30 -18.49
C CYS A 57 0.15 -8.68 -17.65
N LEU A 58 0.67 -9.89 -17.84
CA LEU A 58 1.83 -10.38 -17.10
C LEU A 58 3.10 -9.55 -17.34
N CYS A 59 3.19 -8.93 -18.51
CA CYS A 59 4.39 -8.22 -18.94
C CYS A 59 4.41 -6.75 -18.51
N CYS A 60 3.28 -6.03 -18.62
CA CYS A 60 3.21 -4.58 -18.37
C CYS A 60 2.20 -4.19 -17.28
N ALA A 61 1.47 -5.14 -16.71
CA ALA A 61 0.42 -4.93 -15.72
C ALA A 61 -0.75 -4.04 -16.20
N THR A 62 -0.95 -3.85 -17.49
CA THR A 62 -2.18 -3.21 -18.00
C THR A 62 -3.39 -4.08 -17.65
N GLN A 63 -4.42 -3.47 -17.10
CA GLN A 63 -5.65 -4.18 -16.73
C GLN A 63 -6.32 -4.81 -17.95
N LEU A 64 -6.72 -6.06 -17.83
CA LEU A 64 -7.38 -6.84 -18.89
C LEU A 64 -8.81 -7.18 -18.45
N PHE A 65 -9.73 -7.12 -19.41
CA PHE A 65 -11.15 -7.45 -19.18
C PHE A 65 -11.47 -8.92 -19.44
N VAL A 66 -10.45 -9.73 -19.70
CA VAL A 66 -10.57 -11.17 -19.95
C VAL A 66 -9.95 -11.96 -18.79
N SER A 67 -10.60 -13.07 -18.45
CA SER A 67 -10.26 -13.91 -17.29
C SER A 67 -9.25 -15.02 -17.58
N ASP A 68 -8.59 -15.02 -18.74
CA ASP A 68 -7.63 -16.05 -19.08
C ASP A 68 -6.36 -15.93 -18.20
N ALA A 69 -6.01 -17.03 -17.57
CA ALA A 69 -4.95 -17.08 -16.54
C ALA A 69 -3.54 -16.70 -17.05
N VAL A 70 -3.34 -16.66 -18.36
CA VAL A 70 -2.08 -16.27 -19.01
C VAL A 70 -2.40 -15.31 -20.14
N ALA A 71 -2.61 -14.04 -19.79
CA ALA A 71 -2.97 -13.05 -20.80
C ALA A 71 -1.85 -12.02 -20.95
N LEU A 72 -1.47 -11.76 -22.18
CA LEU A 72 -0.67 -10.62 -22.60
C LEU A 72 -1.58 -9.62 -23.33
N CYS A 73 -1.37 -8.33 -23.08
CA CYS A 73 -2.11 -7.32 -23.85
C CYS A 73 -1.61 -7.26 -25.31
N GLY A 74 -2.44 -6.74 -26.19
CA GLY A 74 -2.08 -6.64 -27.61
C GLY A 74 -0.77 -5.90 -27.89
N GLN A 75 -0.43 -4.90 -27.10
CA GLN A 75 0.85 -4.18 -27.19
C GLN A 75 2.04 -5.09 -26.87
N CYS A 76 1.97 -5.84 -25.80
CA CYS A 76 3.07 -6.75 -25.40
C CYS A 76 3.21 -7.95 -26.34
N LEU A 77 2.15 -8.32 -27.05
CA LEU A 77 2.20 -9.35 -28.10
C LEU A 77 2.92 -8.83 -29.36
N GLN A 78 2.69 -7.56 -29.70
CA GLN A 78 3.30 -6.95 -30.89
C GLN A 78 4.74 -6.44 -30.63
N HIS A 79 4.97 -5.91 -29.44
CA HIS A 79 6.25 -5.34 -29.03
C HIS A 79 6.68 -5.97 -27.70
N PRO A 80 7.51 -7.04 -27.74
CA PRO A 80 8.00 -7.67 -26.53
C PRO A 80 8.74 -6.68 -25.63
N SER A 81 8.30 -6.58 -24.39
CA SER A 81 8.94 -5.73 -23.38
C SER A 81 10.27 -6.36 -22.92
N PRO A 82 11.30 -5.57 -22.62
CA PRO A 82 12.52 -6.06 -21.97
C PRO A 82 12.26 -6.51 -20.52
N LEU A 83 11.12 -6.15 -19.95
CA LEU A 83 10.71 -6.58 -18.60
C LEU A 83 10.11 -7.99 -18.67
N GLN A 84 10.59 -8.87 -17.82
CA GLN A 84 10.08 -10.25 -17.74
C GLN A 84 8.68 -10.28 -17.14
N ARG A 85 8.43 -9.49 -16.09
CA ARG A 85 7.16 -9.46 -15.39
C ARG A 85 6.99 -8.17 -14.60
N VAL A 86 5.77 -7.65 -14.58
CA VAL A 86 5.36 -6.51 -13.77
C VAL A 86 4.16 -6.92 -12.93
N HIS A 87 4.22 -6.63 -11.62
CA HIS A 87 3.10 -6.80 -10.71
C HIS A 87 2.61 -5.43 -10.25
N ALA A 88 1.32 -5.21 -10.35
CA ALA A 88 0.64 -4.07 -9.75
C ALA A 88 -0.32 -4.59 -8.68
N CYS A 89 -0.22 -4.07 -7.46
CA CYS A 89 -1.10 -4.45 -6.36
C CYS A 89 -2.46 -3.76 -6.49
N PHE A 90 -2.47 -2.49 -6.91
CA PHE A 90 -3.67 -1.67 -6.98
C PHE A 90 -3.74 -0.89 -8.28
N THR A 91 -4.95 -0.59 -8.70
CA THR A 91 -5.17 0.40 -9.76
C THR A 91 -4.96 1.80 -9.20
N TYR A 92 -4.35 2.71 -10.01
CA TYR A 92 -4.12 4.10 -9.62
C TYR A 92 -5.43 4.89 -9.62
N ARG A 93 -6.24 4.70 -8.59
CA ARG A 93 -7.51 5.36 -8.31
C ARG A 93 -7.64 5.67 -6.83
N TRP A 94 -8.69 6.43 -6.48
CA TRP A 94 -9.03 6.68 -5.09
C TRP A 94 -9.23 5.34 -4.33
N PRO A 95 -8.70 5.19 -3.11
CA PRO A 95 -7.93 6.13 -2.30
C PRO A 95 -6.40 6.08 -2.52
N VAL A 96 -5.89 5.14 -3.30
CA VAL A 96 -4.45 4.88 -3.49
C VAL A 96 -3.74 6.07 -4.14
N ASP A 97 -4.36 6.72 -5.13
CA ASP A 97 -3.81 7.90 -5.80
C ASP A 97 -3.61 9.08 -4.83
N GLY A 98 -4.56 9.29 -3.92
CA GLY A 98 -4.48 10.31 -2.89
C GLY A 98 -3.35 10.04 -1.89
N LEU A 99 -3.23 8.81 -1.41
CA LEU A 99 -2.17 8.39 -0.50
C LEU A 99 -0.78 8.52 -1.13
N LEU A 100 -0.63 8.10 -2.40
CA LEU A 100 0.62 8.24 -3.15
C LEU A 100 1.02 9.69 -3.35
N ARG A 101 0.08 10.58 -3.68
CA ARG A 101 0.36 12.02 -3.82
C ARG A 101 0.77 12.64 -2.50
N ARG A 102 0.10 12.32 -1.40
CA ARG A 102 0.48 12.79 -0.06
C ARG A 102 1.89 12.35 0.30
N PHE A 103 2.22 11.08 0.08
CA PHE A 103 3.56 10.57 0.34
C PHE A 103 4.63 11.26 -0.54
N LYS A 104 4.41 11.34 -1.86
CA LYS A 104 5.42 11.86 -2.80
C LYS A 104 5.62 13.37 -2.74
N PHE A 105 4.55 14.13 -2.56
CA PHE A 105 4.60 15.59 -2.72
C PHE A 105 4.40 16.36 -1.42
N HIS A 106 3.84 15.72 -0.40
CA HIS A 106 3.58 16.37 0.90
C HIS A 106 4.39 15.76 2.04
N GLN A 107 5.36 14.89 1.74
CA GLN A 107 6.24 14.24 2.73
C GLN A 107 5.46 13.55 3.88
N ASP A 108 4.27 13.04 3.58
CA ASP A 108 3.41 12.35 4.55
C ASP A 108 3.92 10.93 4.77
N LEU A 109 4.74 10.77 5.79
CA LEU A 109 5.35 9.48 6.16
C LEU A 109 4.30 8.48 6.66
N ALA A 110 3.18 8.95 7.21
CA ALA A 110 2.10 8.06 7.64
C ALA A 110 1.42 7.41 6.42
N ALA A 111 1.19 8.18 5.35
CA ALA A 111 0.71 7.64 4.08
C ALA A 111 1.73 6.66 3.46
N GLY A 112 3.04 6.95 3.54
CA GLY A 112 4.09 6.05 3.08
C GLY A 112 4.14 4.73 3.85
N ARG A 113 4.01 4.78 5.18
CA ARG A 113 3.92 3.59 6.03
C ARG A 113 2.72 2.74 5.65
N LEU A 114 1.54 3.35 5.55
CA LEU A 114 0.31 2.65 5.15
C LEU A 114 0.46 1.96 3.80
N LEU A 115 1.00 2.65 2.79
CA LEU A 115 1.25 2.06 1.46
C LEU A 115 2.22 0.87 1.49
N SER A 116 3.13 0.81 2.45
CA SER A 116 4.05 -0.32 2.63
C SER A 116 3.42 -1.51 3.35
N GLU A 117 2.29 -1.32 4.01
CA GLU A 117 1.55 -2.36 4.75
C GLU A 117 0.39 -2.97 3.93
N LEU A 118 0.02 -2.32 2.81
CA LEU A 118 -1.01 -2.78 1.87
C LEU A 118 -0.47 -3.78 0.86
#